data_5ad2e6f542bb9f1405f0460548cd26bf
#
_entry.id   5ad2e6f542bb9f1405f0460548cd26bf
#
_cell.length_a   1.000
_cell.length_b   1.000
_cell.length_c   1.000
_cell.angle_alpha   90.00
_cell.angle_beta   90.00
_cell.angle_gamma   90.00
#
_symmetry.space_group_name_H-M   'P 1'
#
loop_
_entity.id
_entity.type
_entity.pdbx_description
1 polymer ?
#
loop_
_entity_poly.entity_id
_entity_poly.type
_entity_poly.pdbx_seq_one_letter_code
_entity_poly.pdbx_strand_id
1 'polypeptide(L)'
;MAALLRGFSQCVDATHPYAAEVSANIRAACAEAGVPLRRLLRDPGGSFTGIRVDSPEEAASFLAKQMGNILLAIGAKGLPAFSGLDSVRLYPRVLPVEESLAACRRAGIPTRNIIAMHGPFSRALNAAILEQYRIRWMVTKDGGAAGGFGEKLAAARDAGAELVVIGRPKETGDGLEDVLAWLLAAECQKEE
;
A
#
# COMPACT_ATOMS: atom_id res chain seq x y z
N MET A 1 10.84 -13.78 16.33
CA MET A 1 11.55 -12.62 15.76
C MET A 1 12.66 -12.15 16.73
N ALA A 2 12.38 -11.90 18.00
CA ALA A 2 13.39 -11.46 18.96
C ALA A 2 14.63 -12.37 19.05
N ALA A 3 14.47 -13.69 19.03
CA ALA A 3 15.59 -14.63 19.03
C ALA A 3 16.54 -14.46 17.83
N LEU A 4 16.05 -14.07 16.67
CA LEU A 4 16.86 -13.78 15.49
C LEU A 4 17.63 -12.46 15.62
N LEU A 5 17.10 -11.50 16.36
CA LEU A 5 17.68 -10.17 16.52
C LEU A 5 18.86 -10.13 17.52
N ARG A 6 18.94 -11.07 18.46
CA ARG A 6 19.99 -11.10 19.51
C ARG A 6 21.44 -11.16 18.98
N GLY A 7 21.62 -11.49 17.70
CA GLY A 7 22.93 -11.49 17.05
C GLY A 7 23.30 -10.18 16.33
N PHE A 8 22.40 -9.19 16.35
CA PHE A 8 22.58 -7.93 15.64
C PHE A 8 22.75 -6.76 16.60
N SER A 9 23.59 -5.81 16.23
CA SER A 9 23.84 -4.59 17.01
C SER A 9 22.79 -3.50 16.76
N GLN A 10 22.09 -3.56 15.63
CA GLN A 10 21.14 -2.55 15.18
C GLN A 10 20.08 -3.19 14.28
N CYS A 11 18.90 -2.58 14.22
CA CYS A 11 17.83 -2.98 13.33
C CYS A 11 17.23 -1.75 12.62
N VAL A 12 16.97 -1.86 11.33
CA VAL A 12 16.25 -0.84 10.56
C VAL A 12 14.92 -1.40 10.11
N ASP A 13 13.82 -0.76 10.51
CA ASP A 13 12.51 -1.04 9.97
C ASP A 13 12.30 -0.26 8.67
N ALA A 14 12.54 -0.90 7.53
CA ALA A 14 12.31 -0.37 6.19
C ALA A 14 11.02 -0.96 5.54
N THR A 15 10.09 -1.46 6.34
CA THR A 15 8.85 -2.04 5.83
C THR A 15 7.95 -1.02 5.14
N HIS A 16 6.94 -1.49 4.43
CA HIS A 16 6.01 -0.59 3.72
C HIS A 16 5.21 0.25 4.73
N PRO A 17 4.94 1.55 4.48
CA PRO A 17 4.21 2.44 5.39
C PRO A 17 2.88 1.89 5.91
N TYR A 18 2.18 1.09 5.11
CA TYR A 18 0.91 0.46 5.51
C TYR A 18 1.07 -0.89 6.23
N ALA A 19 2.29 -1.33 6.52
CA ALA A 19 2.56 -2.58 7.23
C ALA A 19 2.62 -2.36 8.76
N ALA A 20 1.65 -1.64 9.32
CA ALA A 20 1.63 -1.22 10.73
C ALA A 20 1.81 -2.40 11.72
N GLU A 21 1.19 -3.55 11.44
CA GLU A 21 1.31 -4.77 12.25
C GLU A 21 2.75 -5.30 12.24
N VAL A 22 3.40 -5.33 11.07
CA VAL A 22 4.78 -5.80 10.95
C VAL A 22 5.73 -4.84 11.68
N SER A 23 5.57 -3.53 11.51
CA SER A 23 6.37 -2.52 12.23
C SER A 23 6.17 -2.60 13.75
N ALA A 24 4.94 -2.88 14.22
CA ALA A 24 4.68 -3.09 15.65
C ALA A 24 5.41 -4.34 16.18
N ASN A 25 5.38 -5.43 15.41
CA ASN A 25 6.07 -6.69 15.76
C ASN A 25 7.58 -6.52 15.76
N ILE A 26 8.16 -5.78 14.80
CA ILE A 26 9.59 -5.46 14.78
C ILE A 26 9.97 -4.66 16.01
N ARG A 27 9.20 -3.63 16.35
CA ARG A 27 9.45 -2.78 17.53
C ARG A 27 9.43 -3.58 18.81
N ALA A 28 8.42 -4.45 18.99
CA ALA A 28 8.34 -5.31 20.17
C ALA A 28 9.52 -6.29 20.25
N ALA A 29 9.90 -6.90 19.12
CA ALA A 29 11.01 -7.84 19.05
C ALA A 29 12.37 -7.19 19.33
N CYS A 30 12.60 -5.97 18.84
CA CYS A 30 13.81 -5.19 19.12
C CYS A 30 13.91 -4.82 20.61
N ALA A 31 12.79 -4.37 21.19
CA ALA A 31 12.73 -4.06 22.63
C ALA A 31 13.03 -5.29 23.49
N GLU A 32 12.47 -6.45 23.17
CA GLU A 32 12.74 -7.73 23.86
C GLU A 32 14.20 -8.18 23.71
N ALA A 33 14.80 -7.99 22.53
CA ALA A 33 16.17 -8.38 22.24
C ALA A 33 17.22 -7.37 22.72
N GLY A 34 16.82 -6.17 23.17
CA GLY A 34 17.73 -5.08 23.52
C GLY A 34 18.46 -4.46 22.32
N VAL A 35 17.90 -4.58 21.12
CA VAL A 35 18.50 -4.10 19.86
C VAL A 35 17.94 -2.73 19.51
N PRO A 36 18.80 -1.71 19.34
CA PRO A 36 18.36 -0.39 18.87
C PRO A 36 17.64 -0.46 17.52
N LEU A 37 16.54 0.27 17.40
CA LEU A 37 15.70 0.30 16.20
C LEU A 37 15.58 1.71 15.66
N ARG A 38 15.75 1.85 14.32
CA ARG A 38 15.33 3.05 13.59
C ARG A 38 14.31 2.71 12.52
N ARG A 39 13.35 3.62 12.32
CA ARG A 39 12.36 3.53 11.24
C ARG A 39 12.84 4.37 10.06
N LEU A 40 13.07 3.72 8.91
CA LEU A 40 13.36 4.42 7.67
C LEU A 40 12.07 4.96 7.05
N LEU A 41 11.97 6.29 6.94
CA LEU A 41 10.92 6.94 6.18
C LEU A 41 11.26 6.89 4.70
N ARG A 42 10.34 6.39 3.91
CA ARG A 42 10.47 6.40 2.44
C ARG A 42 9.98 7.74 1.91
N ASP A 43 10.66 8.26 0.91
CA ASP A 43 10.23 9.47 0.23
C ASP A 43 8.76 9.37 -0.20
N PRO A 44 7.97 10.42 0.00
CA PRO A 44 6.62 10.46 -0.51
C PRO A 44 6.66 10.34 -2.04
N GLY A 45 5.67 9.67 -2.62
CA GLY A 45 5.45 9.70 -4.06
C GLY A 45 5.35 11.16 -4.52
N GLY A 46 5.86 11.46 -5.72
CA GLY A 46 5.82 12.82 -6.28
C GLY A 46 4.39 13.40 -6.34
N SER A 47 4.28 14.67 -6.69
CA SER A 47 2.99 15.31 -6.91
C SER A 47 2.18 14.56 -7.98
N PHE A 48 0.90 14.41 -7.77
CA PHE A 48 0.00 13.79 -8.75
C PHE A 48 -1.29 14.60 -8.89
N THR A 49 -1.92 14.46 -10.04
CA THR A 49 -3.27 14.99 -10.26
C THR A 49 -4.27 13.92 -9.86
N GLY A 50 -5.15 14.22 -8.90
CA GLY A 50 -6.14 13.27 -8.37
C GLY A 50 -6.66 13.71 -7.01
N ILE A 51 -7.52 12.89 -6.44
CA ILE A 51 -8.14 13.14 -5.14
C ILE A 51 -7.32 12.44 -4.07
N ARG A 52 -6.85 13.19 -3.08
CA ARG A 52 -6.18 12.63 -1.90
C ARG A 52 -7.18 12.51 -0.76
N VAL A 53 -7.17 11.38 -0.09
CA VAL A 53 -7.97 11.06 1.08
C VAL A 53 -7.10 10.40 2.15
N ASP A 54 -7.50 10.48 3.41
CA ASP A 54 -6.68 9.98 4.52
C ASP A 54 -6.99 8.52 4.88
N SER A 55 -8.15 7.99 4.44
CA SER A 55 -8.55 6.62 4.77
C SER A 55 -9.35 5.94 3.65
N PRO A 56 -9.47 4.59 3.67
CA PRO A 56 -10.38 3.86 2.79
C PRO A 56 -11.84 4.28 2.97
N GLU A 57 -12.26 4.61 4.19
CA GLU A 57 -13.62 5.04 4.54
C GLU A 57 -13.94 6.40 3.91
N GLU A 58 -12.98 7.31 3.90
CA GLU A 58 -13.12 8.60 3.23
C GLU A 58 -13.20 8.43 1.71
N ALA A 59 -12.37 7.53 1.13
CA ALA A 59 -12.47 7.17 -0.28
C ALA A 59 -13.86 6.63 -0.62
N ALA A 60 -14.40 5.73 0.19
CA ALA A 60 -15.73 5.16 0.00
C ALA A 60 -16.81 6.23 0.10
N SER A 61 -16.73 7.13 1.07
CA SER A 61 -17.68 8.25 1.28
C SER A 61 -17.68 9.22 0.08
N PHE A 62 -16.49 9.51 -0.47
CA PHE A 62 -16.38 10.29 -1.70
C PHE A 62 -17.04 9.56 -2.88
N LEU A 63 -16.70 8.28 -3.09
CA LEU A 63 -17.15 7.48 -4.22
C LEU A 63 -18.64 7.10 -4.17
N ALA A 64 -19.28 7.16 -2.99
CA ALA A 64 -20.71 6.99 -2.84
C ALA A 64 -21.52 8.06 -3.62
N LYS A 65 -20.95 9.22 -3.82
CA LYS A 65 -21.55 10.35 -4.55
C LYS A 65 -21.18 10.36 -6.04
N GLN A 66 -20.37 9.42 -6.49
CA GLN A 66 -19.84 9.35 -7.84
C GLN A 66 -20.46 8.21 -8.64
N MET A 67 -20.50 8.37 -9.95
CA MET A 67 -20.94 7.33 -10.89
C MET A 67 -19.76 6.64 -11.56
N GLY A 68 -19.98 5.43 -12.08
CA GLY A 68 -18.99 4.67 -12.84
C GLY A 68 -18.31 3.55 -12.03
N ASN A 69 -17.57 2.69 -12.73
CA ASN A 69 -16.87 1.55 -12.15
C ASN A 69 -15.63 1.97 -11.39
N ILE A 70 -15.29 1.21 -10.35
CA ILE A 70 -14.24 1.53 -9.39
C ILE A 70 -13.26 0.36 -9.31
N LEU A 71 -12.01 0.59 -9.70
CA LEU A 71 -10.91 -0.36 -9.45
C LEU A 71 -10.35 -0.14 -8.04
N LEU A 72 -10.45 -1.16 -7.20
CA LEU A 72 -9.89 -1.14 -5.84
C LEU A 72 -8.49 -1.81 -5.84
N ALA A 73 -7.44 -1.02 -6.09
CA ALA A 73 -6.04 -1.48 -6.11
C ALA A 73 -5.38 -1.33 -4.73
N ILE A 74 -6.09 -1.72 -3.67
CA ILE A 74 -5.70 -1.55 -2.26
C ILE A 74 -5.53 -2.86 -1.49
N GLY A 75 -5.76 -3.99 -2.17
CA GLY A 75 -5.72 -5.33 -1.58
C GLY A 75 -6.99 -5.70 -0.82
N ALA A 76 -7.10 -6.98 -0.43
CA ALA A 76 -8.32 -7.54 0.19
C ALA A 76 -8.65 -6.93 1.56
N LYS A 77 -7.64 -6.56 2.35
CA LYS A 77 -7.84 -5.96 3.70
C LYS A 77 -8.60 -4.62 3.66
N GLY A 78 -8.56 -3.91 2.53
CA GLY A 78 -9.27 -2.63 2.38
C GLY A 78 -10.73 -2.73 1.93
N LEU A 79 -11.19 -3.90 1.51
CA LEU A 79 -12.53 -4.09 0.95
C LEU A 79 -13.68 -3.74 1.92
N PRO A 80 -13.61 -4.05 3.23
CA PRO A 80 -14.71 -3.76 4.15
C PRO A 80 -15.15 -2.29 4.16
N ALA A 81 -14.23 -1.35 3.95
CA ALA A 81 -14.55 0.08 3.89
C ALA A 81 -15.52 0.45 2.76
N PHE A 82 -15.58 -0.37 1.69
CA PHE A 82 -16.40 -0.13 0.50
C PHE A 82 -17.70 -0.94 0.50
N SER A 83 -18.05 -1.61 1.59
CA SER A 83 -19.26 -2.45 1.68
C SER A 83 -20.58 -1.69 1.53
N GLY A 84 -20.57 -0.38 1.76
CA GLY A 84 -21.72 0.50 1.55
C GLY A 84 -21.95 0.92 0.09
N LEU A 85 -21.03 0.58 -0.83
CA LEU A 85 -21.17 0.87 -2.24
C LEU A 85 -21.84 -0.29 -2.98
N ASP A 86 -22.46 0.02 -4.13
CA ASP A 86 -23.00 -1.02 -5.00
C ASP A 86 -21.87 -1.93 -5.51
N SER A 87 -21.90 -3.20 -5.09
CA SER A 87 -20.85 -4.19 -5.35
C SER A 87 -20.66 -4.50 -6.84
N VAL A 88 -21.67 -4.27 -7.70
CA VAL A 88 -21.55 -4.48 -9.15
C VAL A 88 -20.60 -3.48 -9.81
N ARG A 89 -20.36 -2.34 -9.18
CA ARG A 89 -19.41 -1.31 -9.63
C ARG A 89 -17.98 -1.55 -9.17
N LEU A 90 -17.77 -2.46 -8.22
CA LEU A 90 -16.49 -2.68 -7.57
C LEU A 90 -15.69 -3.75 -8.30
N TYR A 91 -14.44 -3.43 -8.62
CA TYR A 91 -13.47 -4.30 -9.27
C TYR A 91 -12.23 -4.39 -8.37
N PRO A 92 -12.24 -5.27 -7.35
CA PRO A 92 -11.07 -5.42 -6.49
C PRO A 92 -9.94 -6.16 -7.22
N ARG A 93 -8.74 -5.61 -7.13
CA ARG A 93 -7.51 -6.29 -7.52
C ARG A 93 -6.81 -6.83 -6.28
N VAL A 94 -6.73 -8.14 -6.19
CA VAL A 94 -6.26 -8.88 -5.01
C VAL A 94 -5.26 -9.96 -5.39
N LEU A 95 -4.55 -10.50 -4.40
CA LEU A 95 -3.72 -11.69 -4.63
C LEU A 95 -4.61 -12.92 -4.91
N PRO A 96 -4.15 -13.85 -5.78
CA PRO A 96 -4.88 -15.07 -6.12
C PRO A 96 -4.71 -16.14 -5.01
N VAL A 97 -5.09 -15.79 -3.79
CA VAL A 97 -5.05 -16.67 -2.61
C VAL A 97 -6.45 -16.79 -2.02
N GLU A 98 -6.73 -17.93 -1.39
CA GLU A 98 -8.07 -18.26 -0.87
C GLU A 98 -8.64 -17.18 0.05
N GLU A 99 -7.82 -16.65 0.96
CA GLU A 99 -8.22 -15.59 1.89
C GLU A 99 -8.72 -14.33 1.17
N SER A 100 -8.02 -13.91 0.11
CA SER A 100 -8.39 -12.74 -0.69
C SER A 100 -9.68 -12.96 -1.46
N LEU A 101 -9.85 -14.14 -2.06
CA LEU A 101 -11.06 -14.50 -2.79
C LEU A 101 -12.26 -14.62 -1.84
N ALA A 102 -12.06 -15.20 -0.66
CA ALA A 102 -13.07 -15.26 0.37
C ALA A 102 -13.49 -13.87 0.86
N ALA A 103 -12.54 -12.93 0.99
CA ALA A 103 -12.84 -11.54 1.34
C ALA A 103 -13.72 -10.86 0.27
N CYS A 104 -13.43 -11.08 -1.01
CA CYS A 104 -14.26 -10.56 -2.11
C CYS A 104 -15.69 -11.15 -2.07
N ARG A 105 -15.81 -12.45 -1.83
CA ARG A 105 -17.12 -13.12 -1.70
C ARG A 105 -17.93 -12.56 -0.53
N ARG A 106 -17.29 -12.37 0.65
CA ARG A 106 -17.95 -11.76 1.83
C ARG A 106 -18.42 -10.33 1.57
N ALA A 107 -17.68 -9.59 0.74
CA ALA A 107 -18.06 -8.24 0.32
C ALA A 107 -19.16 -8.22 -0.76
N GLY A 108 -19.70 -9.37 -1.17
CA GLY A 108 -20.74 -9.47 -2.20
C GLY A 108 -20.27 -9.11 -3.60
N ILE A 109 -18.96 -9.13 -3.86
CA ILE A 109 -18.40 -8.80 -5.17
C ILE A 109 -18.75 -9.89 -6.18
N PRO A 110 -19.34 -9.57 -7.34
CA PRO A 110 -19.57 -10.53 -8.41
C PRO A 110 -18.25 -11.16 -8.86
N THR A 111 -18.21 -12.49 -9.02
CA THR A 111 -16.98 -13.22 -9.37
C THR A 111 -16.30 -12.66 -10.63
N ARG A 112 -17.09 -12.25 -11.64
CA ARG A 112 -16.60 -11.64 -12.89
C ARG A 112 -15.86 -10.32 -12.69
N ASN A 113 -16.05 -9.65 -11.55
CA ASN A 113 -15.41 -8.38 -11.22
C ASN A 113 -14.10 -8.56 -10.43
N ILE A 114 -13.80 -9.77 -9.97
CA ILE A 114 -12.61 -10.04 -9.16
C ILE A 114 -11.39 -10.17 -10.07
N ILE A 115 -10.40 -9.31 -9.88
CA ILE A 115 -9.13 -9.32 -10.61
C ILE A 115 -8.07 -9.93 -9.68
N ALA A 116 -7.88 -11.24 -9.76
CA ALA A 116 -6.95 -11.98 -8.90
C ALA A 116 -5.62 -12.21 -9.64
N MET A 117 -4.57 -11.45 -9.26
CA MET A 117 -3.27 -11.53 -9.91
C MET A 117 -2.13 -10.99 -9.03
N HIS A 118 -0.91 -11.48 -9.29
CA HIS A 118 0.31 -10.98 -8.67
C HIS A 118 0.90 -9.79 -9.44
N GLY A 119 1.44 -8.79 -8.70
CA GLY A 119 2.27 -7.74 -9.28
C GLY A 119 3.73 -8.19 -9.52
N PRO A 120 4.58 -7.31 -10.03
CA PRO A 120 4.31 -5.91 -10.36
C PRO A 120 3.43 -5.72 -11.60
N PHE A 121 2.75 -4.57 -11.70
CA PHE A 121 1.83 -4.25 -12.79
C PHE A 121 2.41 -3.12 -13.63
N SER A 122 2.70 -3.39 -14.90
CA SER A 122 3.17 -2.36 -15.85
C SER A 122 2.07 -1.31 -16.13
N ARG A 123 2.48 -0.15 -16.67
CA ARG A 123 1.56 0.87 -17.18
C ARG A 123 0.56 0.29 -18.18
N ALA A 124 1.06 -0.49 -19.16
CA ALA A 124 0.22 -1.10 -20.18
C ALA A 124 -0.86 -2.03 -19.61
N LEU A 125 -0.48 -2.90 -18.64
CA LEU A 125 -1.44 -3.80 -18.00
C LEU A 125 -2.46 -3.04 -17.15
N ASN A 126 -2.03 -2.01 -16.42
CA ASN A 126 -2.97 -1.17 -15.67
C ASN A 126 -3.94 -0.47 -16.62
N ALA A 127 -3.48 0.12 -17.73
CA ALA A 127 -4.33 0.78 -18.72
C ALA A 127 -5.34 -0.19 -19.33
N ALA A 128 -4.90 -1.39 -19.76
CA ALA A 128 -5.76 -2.42 -20.32
C ALA A 128 -6.87 -2.84 -19.35
N ILE A 129 -6.57 -2.98 -18.06
CA ILE A 129 -7.58 -3.27 -17.02
C ILE A 129 -8.59 -2.12 -16.91
N LEU A 130 -8.13 -0.88 -16.87
CA LEU A 130 -8.99 0.29 -16.75
C LEU A 130 -9.95 0.39 -17.94
N GLU A 131 -9.47 0.18 -19.14
CA GLU A 131 -10.26 0.19 -20.39
C GLU A 131 -11.24 -0.99 -20.44
N GLN A 132 -10.77 -2.22 -20.22
CA GLN A 132 -11.57 -3.44 -20.29
C GLN A 132 -12.80 -3.40 -19.40
N TYR A 133 -12.63 -2.89 -18.18
CA TYR A 133 -13.72 -2.82 -17.20
C TYR A 133 -14.38 -1.44 -17.15
N ARG A 134 -14.06 -0.54 -18.08
CA ARG A 134 -14.60 0.83 -18.14
C ARG A 134 -14.51 1.51 -16.78
N ILE A 135 -13.32 1.43 -16.17
CA ILE A 135 -13.07 2.00 -14.84
C ILE A 135 -13.04 3.51 -14.95
N ARG A 136 -13.90 4.16 -14.17
CA ARG A 136 -13.89 5.62 -14.02
C ARG A 136 -12.99 6.06 -12.87
N TRP A 137 -12.92 5.27 -11.80
CA TRP A 137 -12.22 5.62 -10.56
C TRP A 137 -11.23 4.52 -10.20
N MET A 138 -9.99 4.88 -9.97
CA MET A 138 -8.97 3.95 -9.46
C MET A 138 -8.56 4.35 -8.06
N VAL A 139 -8.91 3.54 -7.07
CA VAL A 139 -8.47 3.70 -5.67
C VAL A 139 -7.13 3.00 -5.49
N THR A 140 -6.14 3.72 -5.02
CA THR A 140 -4.81 3.16 -4.73
C THR A 140 -4.23 3.78 -3.46
N LYS A 141 -3.23 3.11 -2.90
CA LYS A 141 -2.42 3.64 -1.79
C LYS A 141 -1.23 4.40 -2.34
N ASP A 142 -0.80 5.44 -1.63
CA ASP A 142 0.48 6.11 -1.89
C ASP A 142 1.64 5.19 -1.50
N GLY A 143 1.94 4.22 -2.35
CA GLY A 143 3.00 3.22 -2.14
C GLY A 143 4.39 3.68 -2.56
N GLY A 144 4.54 4.90 -3.08
CA GLY A 144 5.77 5.39 -3.67
C GLY A 144 6.19 4.61 -4.94
N ALA A 145 7.42 4.82 -5.39
CA ALA A 145 7.96 4.18 -6.59
C ALA A 145 7.94 2.65 -6.49
N ALA A 146 8.37 2.10 -5.36
CA ALA A 146 8.39 0.64 -5.12
C ALA A 146 7.00 0.00 -5.14
N GLY A 147 5.92 0.77 -4.90
CA GLY A 147 4.53 0.31 -4.98
C GLY A 147 3.91 0.41 -6.38
N GLY A 148 4.70 0.76 -7.40
CA GLY A 148 4.22 0.97 -8.77
C GLY A 148 3.23 2.13 -8.87
N PHE A 149 3.41 3.18 -8.06
CA PHE A 149 2.50 4.33 -8.06
C PHE A 149 2.57 5.09 -9.38
N GLY A 150 3.79 5.30 -9.92
CA GLY A 150 4.00 5.97 -11.20
C GLY A 150 3.31 5.24 -12.36
N GLU A 151 3.38 3.91 -12.39
CA GLU A 151 2.71 3.09 -13.40
C GLU A 151 1.19 3.23 -13.37
N LYS A 152 0.61 3.29 -12.17
CA LYS A 152 -0.83 3.49 -11.97
C LYS A 152 -1.26 4.89 -12.40
N LEU A 153 -0.48 5.91 -12.03
CA LEU A 153 -0.75 7.30 -12.39
C LEU A 153 -0.73 7.48 -13.92
N ALA A 154 0.30 6.96 -14.58
CA ALA A 154 0.43 7.02 -16.03
C ALA A 154 -0.72 6.27 -16.73
N ALA A 155 -1.05 5.07 -16.27
CA ALA A 155 -2.15 4.27 -16.81
C ALA A 155 -3.51 4.94 -16.64
N ALA A 156 -3.78 5.54 -15.48
CA ALA A 156 -5.03 6.27 -15.24
C ALA A 156 -5.19 7.45 -16.20
N ARG A 157 -4.09 8.19 -16.46
CA ARG A 157 -4.08 9.28 -17.44
C ARG A 157 -4.38 8.77 -18.85
N ASP A 158 -3.75 7.66 -19.26
CA ASP A 158 -3.94 7.08 -20.59
C ASP A 158 -5.39 6.62 -20.82
N ALA A 159 -6.00 5.99 -19.83
CA ALA A 159 -7.36 5.47 -19.89
C ALA A 159 -8.45 6.50 -19.54
N GLY A 160 -8.08 7.74 -19.19
CA GLY A 160 -9.04 8.76 -18.76
C GLY A 160 -9.74 8.45 -17.43
N ALA A 161 -9.14 7.60 -16.59
CA ALA A 161 -9.63 7.29 -15.25
C ALA A 161 -9.08 8.28 -14.22
N GLU A 162 -9.87 8.58 -13.20
CA GLU A 162 -9.47 9.46 -12.10
C GLU A 162 -8.91 8.66 -10.93
N LEU A 163 -7.87 9.21 -10.28
CA LEU A 163 -7.24 8.58 -9.11
C LEU A 163 -7.85 9.10 -7.81
N VAL A 164 -8.15 8.16 -6.92
CA VAL A 164 -8.38 8.42 -5.50
C VAL A 164 -7.25 7.76 -4.73
N VAL A 165 -6.38 8.59 -4.15
CA VAL A 165 -5.15 8.13 -3.49
C VAL A 165 -5.31 8.21 -1.99
N ILE A 166 -5.27 7.07 -1.34
CA ILE A 166 -5.24 6.98 0.11
C ILE A 166 -3.83 7.37 0.57
N GLY A 167 -3.74 8.44 1.34
CA GLY A 167 -2.51 8.98 1.90
C GLY A 167 -1.82 7.99 2.82
N ARG A 168 -0.51 8.15 2.98
CA ARG A 168 0.25 7.34 3.94
C ARG A 168 -0.17 7.68 5.36
N PRO A 169 -0.21 6.69 6.27
CA PRO A 169 -0.29 6.97 7.69
C PRO A 169 0.83 7.95 8.09
N LYS A 170 0.53 8.84 9.02
CA LYS A 170 1.59 9.68 9.61
C LYS A 170 2.57 8.78 10.35
N GLU A 171 3.81 8.77 9.90
CA GLU A 171 4.90 8.00 10.50
C GLU A 171 5.94 8.97 11.07
N THR A 172 6.56 8.55 12.16
CA THR A 172 7.76 9.18 12.70
C THR A 172 8.95 8.26 12.43
N GLY A 173 10.08 8.83 12.01
CA GLY A 173 11.29 8.08 11.68
C GLY A 173 12.33 9.00 11.07
N ASP A 174 13.36 8.39 10.49
CA ASP A 174 14.53 9.07 9.97
C ASP A 174 14.61 8.96 8.44
N GLY A 175 15.22 9.93 7.79
CA GLY A 175 15.57 9.89 6.39
C GLY A 175 16.67 8.85 6.09
N LEU A 176 16.88 8.56 4.80
CA LEU A 176 17.88 7.57 4.39
C LEU A 176 19.29 7.96 4.86
N GLU A 177 19.65 9.23 4.71
CA GLU A 177 20.99 9.72 5.10
C GLU A 177 21.23 9.58 6.61
N ASP A 178 20.23 9.91 7.44
CA ASP A 178 20.31 9.79 8.89
C ASP A 178 20.43 8.33 9.34
N VAL A 179 19.69 7.44 8.69
CA VAL A 179 19.76 5.99 8.96
C VAL A 179 21.11 5.44 8.56
N LEU A 180 21.67 5.82 7.41
CA LEU A 180 23.00 5.40 6.98
C LEU A 180 24.09 5.91 7.91
N ALA A 181 24.05 7.19 8.29
CA ALA A 181 25.01 7.76 9.25
C ALA A 181 24.97 7.01 10.59
N TRP A 182 23.78 6.68 11.09
CA TRP A 182 23.61 5.91 12.31
C TRP A 182 24.18 4.47 12.22
N LEU A 183 23.98 3.80 11.08
CA LEU A 183 24.54 2.45 10.86
C LEU A 183 26.07 2.47 10.86
N LEU A 184 26.66 3.43 10.15
CA LEU A 184 28.13 3.56 10.06
C LEU A 184 28.78 3.93 11.41
N ALA A 185 28.13 4.77 12.20
CA ALA A 185 28.65 5.15 13.53
C ALA A 185 28.80 3.96 14.49
N ALA A 186 27.96 2.93 14.36
CA ALA A 186 28.06 1.73 15.20
C ALA A 186 29.15 0.73 14.73
N GLU A 187 29.56 0.79 13.46
CA GLU A 187 30.69 -0.01 12.96
C GLU A 187 32.03 0.53 13.50
N CYS A 188 32.19 1.86 13.55
CA CYS A 188 33.40 2.48 14.10
C CYS A 188 33.64 2.16 15.58
N GLN A 189 32.58 1.91 16.35
CA GLN A 189 32.70 1.59 17.81
C GLN A 189 33.10 0.13 18.11
N LYS A 190 33.16 -0.74 17.05
CA LYS A 190 33.59 -2.15 17.22
C LYS A 190 35.06 -2.38 16.91
N GLU A 191 35.75 -1.39 16.35
CA GLU A 191 37.15 -1.45 15.96
C GLU A 191 38.09 -0.82 17.06
N GLU A 192 37.53 -0.26 18.12
CA GLU A 192 38.25 0.17 19.34
C GLU A 192 38.12 -0.89 20.46
#